data_f606f0f41cec7c6099af75a77a455f94
#
_entry.id   f606f0f41cec7c6099af75a77a455f94
#
_cell.length_a   1.000
_cell.length_b   1.000
_cell.length_c   1.000
_cell.angle_alpha   90.00
_cell.angle_beta   90.00
_cell.angle_gamma   90.00
#
_symmetry.space_group_name_H-M   'P 1'
#
loop_
_entity.id
_entity.type
_entity.pdbx_description
1 polymer ?
#
loop_
_entity_poly.entity_id
_entity_poly.type
_entity_poly.pdbx_seq_one_letter_code
_entity_poly.pdbx_strand_id
1 'polypeptide(L)'
;MDKRYLDKLNQEKFRVEKNTNPYKKIIKEGDELDTEKFVNIFGSPQQKRNYKKTKKLVQNTKESIMKKALQYCKIDNSTSGKYIIKEVLNYSIGSKIVKFIYNEKTENNLFNLILLKVVTYSILTNINENNGLSFRLKKYAEQFTLINYNYQKFKYIDENIKQIILEDQGISEISLHNFYSSVDESINGCLLNILNVLEEIKAITVTKNLMILIKKDEDNKYYKVRATEEEEGIITKAIDDYMAHNKVNYSDLFYKTKIKDKFDRYMKSTLDSIGVISWYRTYEVFIINSTLMNYILDYTDFDERDLPIYYIALNYLFADKMLKNAKNKKEKRLLQKIKSSGNVEQYLKENHIDIENLTRNNFRDFIPSEYVEREKKEMLKITEEKNSKKDFTKLSQTYIEDEETEKISDLILRVEVNERGRIEPLIPLFNLGIDNSKEYERIDISEELLLNGGNRNE
;
A
#
# COMPACT_ATOMS: atom_id res chain seq x y z
N MET A 1 -6.59 8.99 -28.19
CA MET A 1 -7.24 8.69 -26.88
C MET A 1 -8.37 7.69 -27.13
N ASP A 2 -8.36 6.54 -26.44
CA ASP A 2 -9.37 5.48 -26.64
C ASP A 2 -10.77 6.03 -26.28
N LYS A 3 -11.78 5.74 -27.10
CA LYS A 3 -13.17 6.21 -26.93
C LYS A 3 -13.72 5.86 -25.54
N ARG A 4 -13.37 4.70 -25.00
CA ARG A 4 -13.74 4.23 -23.65
C ARG A 4 -13.28 5.16 -22.56
N TYR A 5 -12.08 5.76 -22.69
CA TYR A 5 -11.57 6.74 -21.72
C TYR A 5 -12.30 8.06 -21.79
N LEU A 6 -12.60 8.52 -23.01
CA LEU A 6 -13.39 9.74 -23.20
C LEU A 6 -14.77 9.60 -22.57
N ASP A 7 -15.43 8.45 -22.78
CA ASP A 7 -16.74 8.19 -22.20
C ASP A 7 -16.68 8.12 -20.66
N LYS A 8 -15.67 7.44 -20.11
CA LYS A 8 -15.45 7.39 -18.64
C LYS A 8 -15.12 8.77 -18.07
N LEU A 9 -14.22 9.52 -18.70
CA LEU A 9 -13.88 10.90 -18.32
C LEU A 9 -15.10 11.82 -18.33
N ASN A 10 -15.94 11.74 -19.37
CA ASN A 10 -17.16 12.54 -19.46
C ASN A 10 -18.17 12.16 -18.40
N GLN A 11 -18.34 10.86 -18.10
CA GLN A 11 -19.19 10.39 -17.00
C GLN A 11 -18.68 10.89 -15.65
N GLU A 12 -17.36 10.85 -15.41
CA GLU A 12 -16.79 11.32 -14.14
C GLU A 12 -16.84 12.85 -14.02
N LYS A 13 -16.61 13.62 -15.09
CA LYS A 13 -16.83 15.08 -15.07
C LYS A 13 -18.26 15.44 -14.66
N PHE A 14 -19.27 14.73 -15.19
CA PHE A 14 -20.67 14.92 -14.79
C PHE A 14 -20.90 14.58 -13.31
N ARG A 15 -20.17 13.60 -12.75
CA ARG A 15 -20.24 13.25 -11.33
C ARG A 15 -19.55 14.25 -10.42
N VAL A 16 -18.53 15.00 -10.89
CA VAL A 16 -17.86 16.06 -10.13
C VAL A 16 -18.84 17.17 -9.75
N GLU A 17 -19.77 17.52 -10.60
CA GLU A 17 -20.80 18.50 -10.31
C GLU A 17 -21.65 18.13 -9.08
N LYS A 18 -21.77 16.82 -8.78
CA LYS A 18 -22.49 16.31 -7.60
C LYS A 18 -21.64 16.33 -6.32
N ASN A 19 -20.33 16.55 -6.41
CA ASN A 19 -19.46 16.65 -5.23
C ASN A 19 -19.36 18.09 -4.67
N THR A 20 -20.22 18.98 -5.14
CA THR A 20 -20.26 20.36 -4.62
C THR A 20 -20.63 20.41 -3.15
N ASN A 21 -20.08 21.38 -2.45
CA ASN A 21 -20.37 21.59 -1.04
C ASN A 21 -21.83 22.04 -0.83
N PRO A 22 -22.67 21.22 -0.17
CA PRO A 22 -24.08 21.55 0.06
C PRO A 22 -24.26 22.70 1.06
N TYR A 23 -23.24 23.04 1.82
CA TYR A 23 -23.27 24.09 2.84
C TYR A 23 -22.82 25.46 2.34
N LYS A 24 -22.28 25.57 1.12
CA LYS A 24 -21.74 26.82 0.55
C LYS A 24 -22.73 27.99 0.57
N LYS A 25 -24.04 27.70 0.51
CA LYS A 25 -25.11 28.72 0.58
C LYS A 25 -25.54 29.05 2.01
N ILE A 26 -25.10 28.26 3.01
CA ILE A 26 -25.56 28.31 4.40
C ILE A 26 -24.50 28.95 5.29
N ILE A 27 -23.22 28.74 4.98
CA ILE A 27 -22.09 29.23 5.77
C ILE A 27 -21.19 30.10 4.91
N LYS A 28 -20.52 31.07 5.54
CA LYS A 28 -19.55 31.98 4.91
C LYS A 28 -18.27 31.99 5.74
N GLU A 29 -17.18 32.36 5.08
CA GLU A 29 -15.93 32.67 5.76
C GLU A 29 -16.14 33.80 6.78
N GLY A 30 -15.56 33.65 7.97
CA GLY A 30 -15.73 34.56 9.08
C GLY A 30 -16.95 34.26 9.97
N ASP A 31 -17.84 33.35 9.58
CA ASP A 31 -19.01 33.01 10.41
C ASP A 31 -18.55 32.43 11.76
N GLU A 32 -19.05 33.02 12.85
CA GLU A 32 -18.95 32.45 14.19
C GLU A 32 -20.21 31.63 14.52
N LEU A 33 -20.03 30.35 14.70
CA LEU A 33 -21.12 29.42 15.06
C LEU A 33 -20.99 29.05 16.53
N ASP A 34 -22.06 29.23 17.29
CA ASP A 34 -22.22 28.60 18.59
C ASP A 34 -22.51 27.10 18.43
N THR A 35 -22.45 26.35 19.54
CA THR A 35 -22.70 24.90 19.52
C THR A 35 -24.04 24.52 18.91
N GLU A 36 -25.09 25.31 19.17
CA GLU A 36 -26.44 25.03 18.66
C GLU A 36 -26.52 25.20 17.14
N LYS A 37 -25.98 26.30 16.60
CA LYS A 37 -25.90 26.55 15.15
C LYS A 37 -25.05 25.50 14.49
N PHE A 38 -23.89 25.18 15.07
CA PHE A 38 -22.98 24.16 14.54
C PHE A 38 -23.65 22.78 14.42
N VAL A 39 -24.35 22.33 15.46
CA VAL A 39 -25.12 21.08 15.44
C VAL A 39 -26.25 21.14 14.41
N ASN A 40 -26.96 22.30 14.33
CA ASN A 40 -28.07 22.47 13.40
C ASN A 40 -27.63 22.44 11.94
N ILE A 41 -26.42 22.90 11.62
CA ILE A 41 -25.88 22.87 10.25
C ILE A 41 -25.35 21.47 9.93
N PHE A 42 -24.41 20.95 10.71
CA PHE A 42 -23.62 19.77 10.36
C PHE A 42 -24.09 18.45 11.00
N GLY A 43 -24.91 18.52 12.07
CA GLY A 43 -25.40 17.33 12.77
C GLY A 43 -26.36 16.49 11.94
N SER A 44 -26.35 15.18 12.15
CA SER A 44 -27.36 14.26 11.60
C SER A 44 -28.76 14.54 12.26
N PRO A 45 -29.87 14.10 11.67
CA PRO A 45 -31.19 14.25 12.26
C PRO A 45 -31.29 13.71 13.71
N GLN A 46 -30.59 12.59 13.99
CA GLN A 46 -30.53 12.01 15.33
C GLN A 46 -29.72 12.89 16.30
N GLN A 47 -28.56 13.41 15.88
CA GLN A 47 -27.71 14.27 16.68
C GLN A 47 -28.43 15.61 17.02
N LYS A 48 -29.12 16.20 16.05
CA LYS A 48 -29.94 17.39 16.24
C LYS A 48 -31.05 17.15 17.28
N ARG A 49 -31.80 16.05 17.17
CA ARG A 49 -32.85 15.68 18.14
C ARG A 49 -32.29 15.48 19.54
N ASN A 50 -31.19 14.77 19.67
CA ASN A 50 -30.53 14.51 20.95
C ASN A 50 -30.06 15.84 21.60
N TYR A 51 -29.37 16.69 20.83
CA TYR A 51 -28.91 17.98 21.33
C TYR A 51 -30.07 18.88 21.76
N LYS A 52 -31.16 18.93 20.98
CA LYS A 52 -32.36 19.69 21.33
C LYS A 52 -32.97 19.26 22.68
N LYS A 53 -32.92 17.96 22.99
CA LYS A 53 -33.43 17.40 24.26
C LYS A 53 -32.50 17.67 25.45
N THR A 54 -31.21 17.48 25.27
CA THR A 54 -30.24 17.45 26.38
C THR A 54 -29.46 18.76 26.55
N LYS A 55 -29.43 19.61 25.51
CA LYS A 55 -28.54 20.78 25.39
C LYS A 55 -27.05 20.46 25.69
N LYS A 56 -26.69 19.17 25.67
CA LYS A 56 -25.34 18.68 25.89
C LYS A 56 -24.84 17.93 24.66
N LEU A 57 -23.57 18.12 24.35
CA LEU A 57 -22.90 17.43 23.26
C LEU A 57 -21.81 16.51 23.85
N VAL A 58 -22.04 15.21 23.76
CA VAL A 58 -21.07 14.20 24.19
C VAL A 58 -19.86 14.25 23.26
N GLN A 59 -18.66 14.04 23.80
CA GLN A 59 -17.38 14.18 23.07
C GLN A 59 -17.38 13.44 21.73
N ASN A 60 -17.75 12.16 21.71
CA ASN A 60 -17.80 11.36 20.47
C ASN A 60 -18.76 11.94 19.42
N THR A 61 -19.88 12.54 19.88
CA THR A 61 -20.85 13.20 18.99
C THR A 61 -20.27 14.49 18.43
N LYS A 62 -19.60 15.29 19.28
CA LYS A 62 -18.89 16.51 18.86
C LYS A 62 -17.85 16.20 17.78
N GLU A 63 -17.02 15.18 17.99
CA GLU A 63 -16.01 14.73 17.02
C GLU A 63 -16.62 14.27 15.69
N SER A 64 -17.72 13.52 15.77
CA SER A 64 -18.44 13.07 14.57
C SER A 64 -18.96 14.23 13.73
N ILE A 65 -19.55 15.25 14.38
CA ILE A 65 -20.06 16.46 13.71
C ILE A 65 -18.89 17.27 13.14
N MET A 66 -17.80 17.42 13.92
CA MET A 66 -16.60 18.12 13.48
C MET A 66 -15.99 17.45 12.22
N LYS A 67 -15.80 16.13 12.24
CA LYS A 67 -15.30 15.37 11.07
C LYS A 67 -16.19 15.55 9.84
N LYS A 68 -17.49 15.70 10.02
CA LYS A 68 -18.40 16.02 8.92
C LYS A 68 -18.22 17.44 8.42
N ALA A 69 -18.13 18.42 9.31
CA ALA A 69 -17.96 19.82 8.95
C ALA A 69 -16.63 20.07 8.22
N LEU A 70 -15.54 19.45 8.70
CA LEU A 70 -14.21 19.53 8.08
C LEU A 70 -14.13 18.97 6.65
N GLN A 71 -15.12 18.20 6.21
CA GLN A 71 -15.19 17.79 4.79
C GLN A 71 -15.55 18.96 3.89
N TYR A 72 -16.09 20.06 4.42
CA TYR A 72 -16.69 21.15 3.65
C TYR A 72 -16.17 22.54 4.00
N CYS A 73 -15.44 22.67 5.11
CA CYS A 73 -14.87 23.95 5.55
C CYS A 73 -13.67 23.76 6.48
N LYS A 74 -12.75 24.71 6.48
CA LYS A 74 -11.73 24.83 7.53
C LYS A 74 -12.36 25.52 8.75
N ILE A 75 -12.14 24.98 9.94
CA ILE A 75 -12.76 25.46 11.18
C ILE A 75 -11.70 25.66 12.24
N ASP A 76 -11.70 26.82 12.87
CA ASP A 76 -10.99 27.08 14.10
C ASP A 76 -11.95 26.89 15.31
N ASN A 77 -11.57 26.05 16.24
CA ASN A 77 -12.31 25.77 17.46
C ASN A 77 -11.48 26.02 18.73
N SER A 78 -10.48 26.90 18.64
CA SER A 78 -9.58 27.24 19.75
C SER A 78 -10.35 27.79 20.97
N THR A 79 -11.51 28.42 20.76
CA THR A 79 -12.37 28.92 21.83
C THR A 79 -13.47 27.90 22.13
N SER A 80 -13.59 27.49 23.39
CA SER A 80 -14.60 26.53 23.84
C SER A 80 -16.01 26.95 23.47
N GLY A 81 -16.74 26.11 22.75
CA GLY A 81 -18.14 26.34 22.36
C GLY A 81 -18.35 27.29 21.19
N LYS A 82 -17.25 27.82 20.59
CA LYS A 82 -17.31 28.64 19.38
C LYS A 82 -16.56 27.95 18.23
N TYR A 83 -17.10 28.02 17.04
CA TYR A 83 -16.56 27.46 15.81
C TYR A 83 -16.48 28.57 14.77
N ILE A 84 -15.26 28.95 14.39
CA ILE A 84 -15.04 30.02 13.41
C ILE A 84 -14.76 29.37 12.06
N ILE A 85 -15.55 29.69 11.06
CA ILE A 85 -15.37 29.21 9.69
C ILE A 85 -14.24 30.02 9.06
N LYS A 86 -13.07 29.38 8.86
CA LYS A 86 -11.90 30.04 8.25
C LYS A 86 -11.97 30.04 6.73
N GLU A 87 -12.55 29.00 6.15
CA GLU A 87 -12.68 28.84 4.71
C GLU A 87 -13.85 27.93 4.39
N VAL A 88 -14.61 28.23 3.33
CA VAL A 88 -15.69 27.40 2.81
C VAL A 88 -15.27 26.78 1.50
N LEU A 89 -15.19 25.44 1.46
CA LEU A 89 -14.74 24.69 0.32
C LEU A 89 -15.77 24.68 -0.81
N ASN A 90 -15.29 24.60 -2.04
CA ASN A 90 -16.18 24.40 -3.17
C ASN A 90 -16.66 22.95 -3.31
N TYR A 91 -15.85 22.01 -2.85
CA TYR A 91 -16.06 20.56 -2.96
C TYR A 91 -15.87 19.89 -1.59
N SER A 92 -16.36 18.66 -1.46
CA SER A 92 -16.03 17.82 -0.32
C SER A 92 -14.65 17.19 -0.49
N ILE A 93 -13.80 17.28 0.53
CA ILE A 93 -12.51 16.55 0.55
C ILE A 93 -12.66 15.11 1.01
N GLY A 94 -13.87 14.67 1.35
CA GLY A 94 -14.14 13.30 1.78
C GLY A 94 -13.76 12.97 3.22
N SER A 95 -14.46 12.00 3.77
CA SER A 95 -14.31 11.62 5.18
C SER A 95 -12.98 10.93 5.50
N LYS A 96 -12.38 10.23 4.53
CA LYS A 96 -11.10 9.54 4.73
C LYS A 96 -9.95 10.53 4.86
N ILE A 97 -9.90 11.58 4.03
CA ILE A 97 -8.87 12.63 4.13
C ILE A 97 -9.01 13.36 5.46
N VAL A 98 -10.23 13.74 5.83
CA VAL A 98 -10.48 14.36 7.14
C VAL A 98 -10.03 13.46 8.30
N LYS A 99 -10.22 12.14 8.19
CA LYS A 99 -9.72 11.20 9.19
C LYS A 99 -8.20 11.21 9.30
N PHE A 100 -7.49 11.30 8.18
CA PHE A 100 -6.02 11.35 8.20
C PHE A 100 -5.54 12.63 8.91
N ILE A 101 -6.12 13.77 8.60
CA ILE A 101 -5.77 15.07 9.18
C ILE A 101 -6.18 15.13 10.66
N TYR A 102 -7.42 14.79 10.99
CA TYR A 102 -7.95 14.91 12.35
C TYR A 102 -7.25 14.00 13.36
N ASN A 103 -6.79 12.83 12.93
CA ASN A 103 -6.14 11.83 13.78
C ASN A 103 -4.65 11.64 13.42
N GLU A 104 -3.98 12.68 12.92
CA GLU A 104 -2.56 12.62 12.51
C GLU A 104 -1.59 12.16 13.60
N LYS A 105 -2.01 12.27 14.88
CA LYS A 105 -1.23 11.79 16.03
C LYS A 105 -0.99 10.28 16.04
N THR A 106 -1.76 9.50 15.27
CA THR A 106 -1.50 8.07 15.12
C THR A 106 -0.56 7.85 13.94
N GLU A 107 0.48 7.05 14.12
CA GLU A 107 1.49 6.73 13.09
C GLU A 107 0.87 6.32 11.74
N ASN A 108 -0.18 5.50 11.79
CA ASN A 108 -0.84 5.05 10.56
C ASN A 108 -1.59 6.18 9.83
N ASN A 109 -2.19 7.13 10.53
CA ASN A 109 -2.84 8.27 9.89
C ASN A 109 -1.82 9.29 9.40
N LEU A 110 -0.75 9.53 10.17
CA LEU A 110 0.38 10.36 9.74
C LEU A 110 1.01 9.79 8.46
N PHE A 111 1.28 8.49 8.42
CA PHE A 111 1.76 7.81 7.21
C PHE A 111 0.84 8.05 6.01
N ASN A 112 -0.47 7.82 6.18
CA ASN A 112 -1.44 7.99 5.10
C ASN A 112 -1.57 9.46 4.68
N LEU A 113 -1.46 10.42 5.60
CA LEU A 113 -1.49 11.85 5.30
C LEU A 113 -0.26 12.26 4.47
N ILE A 114 0.94 11.87 4.89
CA ILE A 114 2.17 12.17 4.13
C ILE A 114 2.13 11.50 2.75
N LEU A 115 1.70 10.24 2.69
CA LEU A 115 1.59 9.51 1.43
C LEU A 115 0.55 10.16 0.50
N LEU A 116 -0.57 10.65 1.03
CA LEU A 116 -1.55 11.41 0.26
C LEU A 116 -0.93 12.68 -0.36
N LYS A 117 -0.17 13.45 0.43
CA LYS A 117 0.53 14.66 -0.05
C LYS A 117 1.43 14.34 -1.22
N VAL A 118 2.38 13.41 -1.04
CA VAL A 118 3.38 13.10 -2.08
C VAL A 118 2.79 12.45 -3.31
N VAL A 119 1.76 11.59 -3.16
CA VAL A 119 1.05 10.99 -4.31
C VAL A 119 0.29 12.04 -5.08
N THR A 120 -0.45 12.93 -4.39
CA THR A 120 -1.22 14.01 -5.03
C THR A 120 -0.31 14.95 -5.80
N TYR A 121 0.79 15.38 -5.19
CA TYR A 121 1.81 16.21 -5.83
C TYR A 121 2.43 15.50 -7.04
N SER A 122 2.83 14.25 -6.89
CA SER A 122 3.45 13.49 -7.97
C SER A 122 2.50 13.29 -9.16
N ILE A 123 1.21 13.08 -8.93
CA ILE A 123 0.23 13.01 -10.02
C ILE A 123 0.13 14.35 -10.74
N LEU A 124 0.04 15.46 -10.01
CA LEU A 124 -0.06 16.79 -10.60
C LEU A 124 1.17 17.19 -11.46
N THR A 125 2.37 16.79 -11.01
CA THR A 125 3.64 17.22 -11.65
C THR A 125 4.09 16.29 -12.77
N ASN A 126 3.66 15.02 -12.79
CA ASN A 126 4.10 14.03 -13.77
C ASN A 126 3.02 13.66 -14.82
N ILE A 127 1.98 14.49 -14.93
CA ILE A 127 0.92 14.23 -15.90
C ILE A 127 1.38 14.57 -17.31
N ASN A 128 0.98 13.77 -18.28
CA ASN A 128 1.22 14.02 -19.69
C ASN A 128 0.18 14.99 -20.30
N GLU A 129 0.38 15.41 -21.56
CA GLU A 129 -0.50 16.31 -22.30
C GLU A 129 -1.95 15.84 -22.39
N ASN A 130 -2.19 14.52 -22.28
CA ASN A 130 -3.53 13.91 -22.29
C ASN A 130 -4.18 13.80 -20.91
N ASN A 131 -3.64 14.49 -19.89
CA ASN A 131 -4.06 14.40 -18.49
C ASN A 131 -4.00 12.98 -17.91
N GLY A 132 -3.14 12.11 -18.45
CA GLY A 132 -2.94 10.72 -18.00
C GLY A 132 -1.54 10.49 -17.44
N LEU A 133 -1.46 9.60 -16.47
CA LEU A 133 -0.22 9.15 -15.85
C LEU A 133 -0.23 7.63 -15.71
N SER A 134 0.79 6.95 -16.28
CA SER A 134 0.98 5.52 -16.03
C SER A 134 1.57 5.31 -14.64
N PHE A 135 0.73 4.85 -13.71
CA PHE A 135 1.10 4.68 -12.31
C PHE A 135 1.56 3.24 -12.03
N ARG A 136 2.88 3.06 -11.88
CA ARG A 136 3.50 1.77 -11.57
C ARG A 136 3.80 1.72 -10.08
N LEU A 137 3.09 0.89 -9.32
CA LEU A 137 3.16 0.87 -7.85
C LEU A 137 4.58 0.73 -7.31
N LYS A 138 5.38 -0.18 -7.87
CA LYS A 138 6.78 -0.39 -7.41
C LYS A 138 7.71 0.79 -7.73
N LYS A 139 7.57 1.41 -8.90
CA LYS A 139 8.35 2.60 -9.26
C LYS A 139 8.05 3.75 -8.30
N TYR A 140 6.78 3.98 -8.01
CA TYR A 140 6.37 5.03 -7.07
C TYR A 140 6.71 4.69 -5.62
N ALA A 141 6.69 3.41 -5.23
CA ALA A 141 7.17 3.00 -3.92
C ALA A 141 8.65 3.33 -3.71
N GLU A 142 9.48 3.14 -4.73
CA GLU A 142 10.90 3.53 -4.71
C GLU A 142 11.06 5.05 -4.72
N GLN A 143 10.34 5.75 -5.60
CA GLN A 143 10.37 7.22 -5.67
C GLN A 143 9.96 7.88 -4.34
N PHE A 144 8.98 7.31 -3.63
CA PHE A 144 8.52 7.79 -2.32
C PHE A 144 9.30 7.18 -1.16
N THR A 145 10.39 6.47 -1.45
CA THR A 145 11.27 5.81 -0.48
C THR A 145 10.59 4.80 0.44
N LEU A 146 9.42 4.26 0.07
CA LEU A 146 8.81 3.15 0.82
C LEU A 146 9.70 1.90 0.78
N ILE A 147 10.47 1.75 -0.29
CA ILE A 147 11.53 0.76 -0.49
C ILE A 147 12.79 1.48 -0.92
N ASN A 148 13.94 0.93 -0.58
CA ASN A 148 15.19 1.45 -1.07
C ASN A 148 15.60 0.80 -2.41
N TYR A 149 16.67 1.32 -3.00
CA TYR A 149 17.19 0.84 -4.28
C TYR A 149 17.60 -0.66 -4.26
N ASN A 150 18.07 -1.17 -3.14
CA ASN A 150 18.44 -2.58 -3.00
C ASN A 150 17.26 -3.53 -3.17
N TYR A 151 16.03 -3.07 -2.83
CA TYR A 151 14.84 -3.89 -2.91
C TYR A 151 14.66 -4.56 -4.26
N GLN A 152 14.82 -3.81 -5.34
CA GLN A 152 14.71 -4.33 -6.69
C GLN A 152 15.98 -5.09 -7.12
N LYS A 153 17.15 -4.51 -6.88
CA LYS A 153 18.43 -5.14 -7.23
C LYS A 153 18.59 -6.52 -6.61
N PHE A 154 18.28 -6.66 -5.33
CA PHE A 154 18.44 -7.90 -4.61
C PHE A 154 17.55 -9.05 -5.13
N LYS A 155 16.45 -8.74 -5.83
CA LYS A 155 15.61 -9.74 -6.50
C LYS A 155 16.27 -10.35 -7.74
N TYR A 156 17.16 -9.61 -8.40
CA TYR A 156 17.72 -9.95 -9.71
C TYR A 156 19.24 -10.15 -9.69
N ILE A 157 19.87 -10.03 -8.52
CA ILE A 157 21.29 -10.30 -8.35
C ILE A 157 21.57 -11.80 -8.58
N ASP A 158 22.79 -12.11 -9.02
CA ASP A 158 23.24 -13.50 -9.16
C ASP A 158 23.03 -14.28 -7.86
N GLU A 159 22.56 -15.53 -7.98
CA GLU A 159 22.16 -16.33 -6.83
C GLU A 159 23.31 -16.63 -5.87
N ASN A 160 24.54 -16.79 -6.41
CA ASN A 160 25.74 -17.04 -5.57
C ASN A 160 26.09 -15.78 -4.76
N ILE A 161 26.01 -14.60 -5.40
CA ILE A 161 26.26 -13.32 -4.73
C ILE A 161 25.20 -13.07 -3.67
N LYS A 162 23.94 -13.35 -3.99
CA LYS A 162 22.82 -13.26 -3.04
C LYS A 162 23.04 -14.15 -1.81
N GLN A 163 23.47 -15.38 -2.03
CA GLN A 163 23.79 -16.34 -0.98
C GLN A 163 24.90 -15.80 -0.05
N ILE A 164 25.99 -15.29 -0.62
CA ILE A 164 27.10 -14.70 0.14
C ILE A 164 26.62 -13.55 1.02
N ILE A 165 25.79 -12.65 0.47
CA ILE A 165 25.25 -11.52 1.24
C ILE A 165 24.36 -12.00 2.37
N LEU A 166 23.50 -12.99 2.10
CA LEU A 166 22.60 -13.54 3.11
C LEU A 166 23.36 -14.22 4.24
N GLU A 167 24.40 -14.97 3.93
CA GLU A 167 25.26 -15.62 4.92
C GLU A 167 26.03 -14.59 5.75
N ASP A 168 26.61 -13.57 5.15
CA ASP A 168 27.33 -12.49 5.82
C ASP A 168 26.42 -11.72 6.81
N GLN A 169 25.20 -11.45 6.40
CA GLN A 169 24.20 -10.75 7.23
C GLN A 169 23.47 -11.68 8.22
N GLY A 170 23.66 -13.00 8.14
CA GLY A 170 22.95 -13.98 8.95
C GLY A 170 21.45 -13.98 8.66
N ILE A 171 21.05 -13.83 7.40
CA ILE A 171 19.67 -13.80 6.90
C ILE A 171 19.37 -15.11 6.15
N SER A 172 18.29 -15.78 6.51
CA SER A 172 17.83 -16.93 5.76
C SER A 172 17.04 -16.53 4.52
N GLU A 173 17.21 -17.28 3.43
CA GLU A 173 16.48 -17.04 2.18
C GLU A 173 14.96 -17.11 2.36
N ILE A 174 14.50 -18.01 3.24
CA ILE A 174 13.08 -18.17 3.54
C ILE A 174 12.50 -16.95 4.26
N SER A 175 13.27 -16.33 5.14
CA SER A 175 12.88 -15.12 5.86
C SER A 175 12.80 -13.94 4.92
N LEU A 176 13.80 -13.78 4.06
CA LEU A 176 13.84 -12.75 3.04
C LEU A 176 12.62 -12.87 2.10
N HIS A 177 12.32 -14.08 1.60
CA HIS A 177 11.17 -14.31 0.73
C HIS A 177 9.84 -13.95 1.40
N ASN A 178 9.66 -14.35 2.67
CA ASN A 178 8.47 -13.99 3.46
C ASN A 178 8.33 -12.48 3.65
N PHE A 179 9.46 -11.81 3.90
CA PHE A 179 9.45 -10.37 4.11
C PHE A 179 9.12 -9.62 2.81
N TYR A 180 9.70 -10.03 1.68
CA TYR A 180 9.38 -9.49 0.36
C TYR A 180 7.88 -9.59 0.05
N SER A 181 7.28 -10.76 0.27
CA SER A 181 5.85 -10.95 0.02
C SER A 181 4.99 -10.01 0.87
N SER A 182 5.37 -9.80 2.13
CA SER A 182 4.67 -8.87 3.03
C SER A 182 4.83 -7.41 2.62
N VAL A 183 6.02 -7.04 2.13
CA VAL A 183 6.30 -5.69 1.64
C VAL A 183 5.53 -5.41 0.34
N ASP A 184 5.56 -6.34 -0.64
CA ASP A 184 4.81 -6.21 -1.90
C ASP A 184 3.30 -6.02 -1.65
N GLU A 185 2.72 -6.82 -0.75
CA GLU A 185 1.31 -6.70 -0.37
C GLU A 185 1.01 -5.31 0.26
N SER A 186 1.91 -4.86 1.13
CA SER A 186 1.74 -3.59 1.85
C SER A 186 1.89 -2.37 0.94
N ILE A 187 2.86 -2.39 0.00
CA ILE A 187 3.03 -1.34 -1.03
C ILE A 187 1.76 -1.21 -1.86
N ASN A 188 1.28 -2.33 -2.39
CA ASN A 188 0.07 -2.35 -3.19
C ASN A 188 -1.12 -1.82 -2.39
N GLY A 189 -1.28 -2.27 -1.14
CA GLY A 189 -2.36 -1.85 -0.27
C GLY A 189 -2.34 -0.35 0.04
N CYS A 190 -1.20 0.22 0.41
CA CYS A 190 -1.13 1.63 0.79
C CYS A 190 -1.27 2.58 -0.41
N LEU A 191 -0.60 2.32 -1.53
CA LEU A 191 -0.69 3.18 -2.72
C LEU A 191 -2.09 3.13 -3.35
N LEU A 192 -2.67 1.94 -3.52
CA LEU A 192 -4.03 1.81 -4.03
C LEU A 192 -5.07 2.42 -3.10
N ASN A 193 -4.87 2.37 -1.78
CA ASN A 193 -5.75 3.05 -0.84
C ASN A 193 -5.78 4.57 -1.08
N ILE A 194 -4.63 5.20 -1.32
CA ILE A 194 -4.57 6.63 -1.62
C ILE A 194 -5.22 6.95 -2.97
N LEU A 195 -4.94 6.16 -4.02
CA LEU A 195 -5.60 6.34 -5.31
C LEU A 195 -7.13 6.22 -5.19
N ASN A 196 -7.62 5.21 -4.46
CA ASN A 196 -9.04 5.04 -4.20
C ASN A 196 -9.66 6.21 -3.42
N VAL A 197 -8.92 6.79 -2.46
CA VAL A 197 -9.37 7.98 -1.72
C VAL A 197 -9.53 9.18 -2.66
N LEU A 198 -8.57 9.41 -3.55
CA LEU A 198 -8.63 10.48 -4.55
C LEU A 198 -9.74 10.24 -5.59
N GLU A 199 -9.99 8.98 -5.96
CA GLU A 199 -11.08 8.61 -6.87
C GLU A 199 -12.47 8.77 -6.23
N GLU A 200 -12.64 8.41 -4.96
CA GLU A 200 -13.89 8.58 -4.20
C GLU A 200 -14.34 10.05 -4.16
N ILE A 201 -13.42 10.99 -4.02
CA ILE A 201 -13.72 12.43 -4.01
C ILE A 201 -13.80 13.02 -5.42
N LYS A 202 -13.59 12.23 -6.46
CA LYS A 202 -13.63 12.68 -7.87
C LYS A 202 -12.50 13.65 -8.24
N ALA A 203 -11.37 13.55 -7.57
CA ALA A 203 -10.15 14.27 -7.97
C ALA A 203 -9.49 13.61 -9.19
N ILE A 204 -9.50 12.29 -9.23
CA ILE A 204 -8.93 11.46 -10.29
C ILE A 204 -9.91 10.36 -10.72
N THR A 205 -9.62 9.71 -11.84
CA THR A 205 -10.13 8.37 -12.16
C THR A 205 -8.98 7.42 -12.42
N VAL A 206 -9.13 6.17 -12.00
CA VAL A 206 -8.10 5.14 -12.12
C VAL A 206 -8.61 4.04 -13.04
N THR A 207 -7.81 3.69 -14.05
CA THR A 207 -8.09 2.58 -14.94
C THR A 207 -6.99 1.53 -14.79
N LYS A 208 -7.40 0.28 -14.61
CA LYS A 208 -6.48 -0.85 -14.63
C LYS A 208 -6.28 -1.28 -16.07
N ASN A 209 -5.04 -1.36 -16.50
CA ASN A 209 -4.68 -1.86 -17.83
C ASN A 209 -3.88 -3.14 -17.69
N LEU A 210 -4.17 -4.07 -18.58
CA LEU A 210 -3.35 -5.24 -18.76
C LEU A 210 -2.27 -4.90 -19.78
N MET A 211 -1.03 -5.06 -19.38
CA MET A 211 0.14 -4.94 -20.27
C MET A 211 0.67 -6.33 -20.57
N ILE A 212 1.07 -6.55 -21.80
CA ILE A 212 1.65 -7.81 -22.27
C ILE A 212 3.04 -7.57 -22.83
N LEU A 213 3.90 -8.58 -22.69
CA LEU A 213 5.18 -8.64 -23.33
C LEU A 213 5.07 -9.59 -24.51
N ILE A 214 5.32 -9.07 -25.72
CA ILE A 214 5.32 -9.84 -26.96
C ILE A 214 6.72 -9.81 -27.58
N LYS A 215 7.04 -10.83 -28.36
CA LYS A 215 8.24 -10.87 -29.18
C LYS A 215 7.85 -10.65 -30.63
N LYS A 216 8.48 -9.71 -31.32
CA LYS A 216 8.30 -9.56 -32.77
C LYS A 216 9.37 -10.37 -33.49
N ASP A 217 8.95 -11.18 -34.43
CA ASP A 217 9.87 -12.07 -35.20
C ASP A 217 10.80 -11.27 -36.12
N GLU A 218 10.38 -10.09 -36.57
CA GLU A 218 11.12 -9.26 -37.53
C GLU A 218 12.45 -8.73 -36.98
N ASP A 219 12.53 -8.39 -35.70
CA ASP A 219 13.74 -7.81 -35.08
C ASP A 219 14.25 -8.57 -33.85
N ASN A 220 13.60 -9.67 -33.50
CA ASN A 220 13.89 -10.51 -32.34
C ASN A 220 13.85 -9.77 -30.98
N LYS A 221 13.18 -8.60 -30.95
CA LYS A 221 13.06 -7.75 -29.75
C LYS A 221 11.76 -7.96 -29.00
N TYR A 222 11.80 -7.63 -27.73
CA TYR A 222 10.65 -7.72 -26.83
C TYR A 222 9.94 -6.36 -26.73
N TYR A 223 8.63 -6.37 -26.92
CA TYR A 223 7.80 -5.17 -26.83
C TYR A 223 6.79 -5.27 -25.72
N LYS A 224 6.71 -4.21 -24.93
CA LYS A 224 5.66 -4.04 -23.91
C LYS A 224 4.53 -3.24 -24.54
N VAL A 225 3.40 -3.88 -24.74
CA VAL A 225 2.23 -3.25 -25.33
C VAL A 225 1.01 -3.43 -24.42
N ARG A 226 0.03 -2.59 -24.59
CA ARG A 226 -1.26 -2.79 -23.93
C ARG A 226 -1.98 -3.95 -24.60
N ALA A 227 -2.54 -4.85 -23.80
CA ALA A 227 -3.37 -5.93 -24.32
C ALA A 227 -4.60 -5.37 -25.03
N THR A 228 -4.97 -6.00 -26.15
CA THR A 228 -6.26 -5.77 -26.81
C THR A 228 -7.39 -6.28 -25.91
N GLU A 229 -8.64 -5.93 -26.22
CA GLU A 229 -9.80 -6.44 -25.48
C GLU A 229 -9.92 -7.96 -25.54
N GLU A 230 -9.56 -8.54 -26.67
CA GLU A 230 -9.57 -9.98 -26.89
C GLU A 230 -8.51 -10.67 -26.02
N GLU A 231 -7.26 -10.20 -26.07
CA GLU A 231 -6.15 -10.73 -25.26
C GLU A 231 -6.43 -10.57 -23.75
N GLU A 232 -6.95 -9.40 -23.33
CA GLU A 232 -7.34 -9.17 -21.94
C GLU A 232 -8.48 -10.12 -21.52
N GLY A 233 -9.46 -10.35 -22.40
CA GLY A 233 -10.55 -11.29 -22.19
C GLY A 233 -10.05 -12.73 -22.01
N ILE A 234 -9.14 -13.19 -22.87
CA ILE A 234 -8.54 -14.53 -22.79
C ILE A 234 -7.76 -14.70 -21.49
N ILE A 235 -6.88 -13.75 -21.17
CA ILE A 235 -6.04 -13.80 -19.94
C ILE A 235 -6.91 -13.76 -18.69
N THR A 236 -7.89 -12.85 -18.64
CA THR A 236 -8.78 -12.71 -17.47
C THR A 236 -9.62 -13.97 -17.26
N LYS A 237 -10.20 -14.50 -18.34
CA LYS A 237 -10.95 -15.75 -18.27
C LYS A 237 -10.10 -16.91 -17.78
N ALA A 238 -8.86 -17.05 -18.28
CA ALA A 238 -7.97 -18.11 -17.81
C ALA A 238 -7.64 -18.00 -16.31
N ILE A 239 -7.47 -16.77 -15.80
CA ILE A 239 -7.27 -16.53 -14.37
C ILE A 239 -8.51 -16.97 -13.57
N ASP A 240 -9.69 -16.53 -13.98
CA ASP A 240 -10.94 -16.82 -13.30
C ASP A 240 -11.27 -18.33 -13.33
N ASP A 241 -11.06 -18.99 -14.45
CA ASP A 241 -11.24 -20.43 -14.62
C ASP A 241 -10.29 -21.22 -13.71
N TYR A 242 -9.01 -20.80 -13.61
CA TYR A 242 -8.05 -21.41 -12.73
C TYR A 242 -8.42 -21.23 -11.24
N MET A 243 -8.85 -20.03 -10.85
CA MET A 243 -9.29 -19.74 -9.48
C MET A 243 -10.52 -20.58 -9.10
N ALA A 244 -11.50 -20.64 -9.97
CA ALA A 244 -12.73 -21.41 -9.76
C ALA A 244 -12.46 -22.93 -9.63
N HIS A 245 -11.64 -23.48 -10.55
CA HIS A 245 -11.31 -24.91 -10.57
C HIS A 245 -10.51 -25.33 -9.33
N ASN A 246 -9.55 -24.52 -8.92
CA ASN A 246 -8.67 -24.84 -7.79
C ASN A 246 -9.18 -24.30 -6.44
N LYS A 247 -10.31 -23.62 -6.40
CA LYS A 247 -10.91 -22.98 -5.20
C LYS A 247 -9.91 -22.09 -4.45
N VAL A 248 -9.18 -21.28 -5.19
CA VAL A 248 -8.15 -20.35 -4.66
C VAL A 248 -8.53 -18.90 -4.93
N ASN A 249 -8.05 -17.99 -4.08
CA ASN A 249 -8.25 -16.56 -4.27
C ASN A 249 -7.15 -15.96 -5.16
N TYR A 250 -7.42 -14.80 -5.73
CA TYR A 250 -6.48 -14.07 -6.57
C TYR A 250 -5.11 -13.86 -5.90
N SER A 251 -5.09 -13.50 -4.61
CA SER A 251 -3.85 -13.34 -3.84
C SER A 251 -3.05 -14.65 -3.73
N ASP A 252 -3.72 -15.80 -3.66
CA ASP A 252 -3.06 -17.10 -3.54
C ASP A 252 -2.21 -17.43 -4.79
N LEU A 253 -2.60 -16.92 -5.96
CA LEU A 253 -1.88 -17.13 -7.22
C LEU A 253 -0.47 -16.54 -7.21
N PHE A 254 -0.23 -15.49 -6.41
CA PHE A 254 1.04 -14.76 -6.41
C PHE A 254 1.87 -14.98 -5.15
N TYR A 255 1.23 -15.38 -4.04
CA TYR A 255 1.89 -15.47 -2.73
C TYR A 255 2.05 -16.90 -2.19
N LYS A 256 1.38 -17.89 -2.79
CA LYS A 256 1.53 -19.30 -2.40
C LYS A 256 2.34 -20.06 -3.45
N THR A 257 3.61 -20.32 -3.18
CA THR A 257 4.59 -20.87 -4.13
C THR A 257 4.08 -22.07 -4.94
N LYS A 258 3.51 -23.09 -4.30
CA LYS A 258 2.96 -24.28 -5.01
C LYS A 258 1.78 -23.94 -5.93
N ILE A 259 0.94 -22.99 -5.52
CA ILE A 259 -0.20 -22.55 -6.33
C ILE A 259 0.34 -21.72 -7.49
N LYS A 260 1.27 -20.82 -7.20
CA LYS A 260 1.93 -19.98 -8.20
C LYS A 260 2.60 -20.81 -9.30
N ASP A 261 3.43 -21.81 -8.94
CA ASP A 261 4.13 -22.65 -9.91
C ASP A 261 3.16 -23.45 -10.81
N LYS A 262 2.02 -23.88 -10.26
CA LYS A 262 0.98 -24.53 -11.05
C LYS A 262 0.23 -23.53 -11.93
N PHE A 263 -0.05 -22.37 -11.39
CA PHE A 263 -0.69 -21.27 -12.11
C PHE A 263 0.18 -20.77 -13.25
N ASP A 264 1.48 -20.53 -13.01
CA ASP A 264 2.42 -20.08 -14.03
C ASP A 264 2.51 -21.09 -15.19
N ARG A 265 2.53 -22.40 -14.89
CA ARG A 265 2.51 -23.46 -15.92
C ARG A 265 1.17 -23.49 -16.68
N TYR A 266 0.06 -23.31 -16.00
CA TYR A 266 -1.26 -23.23 -16.64
C TYR A 266 -1.36 -22.01 -17.54
N MET A 267 -0.94 -20.84 -17.05
CA MET A 267 -0.95 -19.60 -17.80
C MET A 267 -0.03 -19.62 -19.00
N LYS A 268 1.11 -20.32 -18.92
CA LYS A 268 2.08 -20.42 -20.02
C LYS A 268 1.40 -20.94 -21.31
N SER A 269 0.62 -21.99 -21.21
CA SER A 269 -0.09 -22.55 -22.40
C SER A 269 -1.10 -21.57 -22.99
N THR A 270 -1.78 -20.80 -22.14
CA THR A 270 -2.73 -19.76 -22.58
C THR A 270 -1.99 -18.59 -23.25
N LEU A 271 -0.89 -18.13 -22.66
CA LEU A 271 -0.09 -17.04 -23.20
C LEU A 271 0.55 -17.41 -24.53
N ASP A 272 1.10 -18.63 -24.62
CA ASP A 272 1.72 -19.14 -25.85
C ASP A 272 0.70 -19.18 -27.00
N SER A 273 -0.58 -19.49 -26.72
CA SER A 273 -1.63 -19.55 -27.75
C SER A 273 -1.98 -18.19 -28.37
N ILE A 274 -1.63 -17.09 -27.69
CA ILE A 274 -1.86 -15.72 -28.16
C ILE A 274 -0.54 -14.96 -28.42
N GLY A 275 0.59 -15.65 -28.46
CA GLY A 275 1.91 -15.05 -28.75
C GLY A 275 2.43 -14.10 -27.66
N VAL A 276 1.94 -14.24 -26.43
CA VAL A 276 2.31 -13.43 -25.28
C VAL A 276 3.32 -14.16 -24.39
N ILE A 277 4.41 -13.50 -24.05
CA ILE A 277 5.46 -14.07 -23.19
C ILE A 277 5.12 -13.92 -21.72
N SER A 278 4.65 -12.75 -21.35
CA SER A 278 4.26 -12.44 -19.97
C SER A 278 3.23 -11.30 -19.94
N TRP A 279 2.58 -11.14 -18.82
CA TRP A 279 1.62 -10.09 -18.59
C TRP A 279 1.79 -9.47 -17.21
N TYR A 280 1.35 -8.20 -17.06
CA TYR A 280 1.32 -7.51 -15.78
C TYR A 280 0.26 -6.40 -15.79
N ARG A 281 -0.20 -6.00 -14.63
CA ARG A 281 -1.19 -4.92 -14.51
C ARG A 281 -0.49 -3.59 -14.22
N THR A 282 -0.95 -2.54 -14.89
CA THR A 282 -0.61 -1.15 -14.61
C THR A 282 -1.86 -0.37 -14.27
N TYR A 283 -1.65 0.77 -13.65
CA TYR A 283 -2.73 1.71 -13.36
C TYR A 283 -2.50 2.95 -14.20
N GLU A 284 -3.54 3.41 -14.84
CA GLU A 284 -3.55 4.68 -15.55
C GLU A 284 -4.42 5.64 -14.77
N VAL A 285 -3.84 6.75 -14.35
CA VAL A 285 -4.48 7.76 -13.50
C VAL A 285 -4.75 8.98 -14.36
N PHE A 286 -5.99 9.46 -14.38
CA PHE A 286 -6.38 10.68 -15.08
C PHE A 286 -6.92 11.70 -14.10
N ILE A 287 -6.47 12.96 -14.22
CA ILE A 287 -7.00 14.05 -13.41
C ILE A 287 -8.38 14.45 -13.93
N ILE A 288 -9.35 14.45 -13.02
CA ILE A 288 -10.72 14.92 -13.25
C ILE A 288 -10.87 16.36 -12.74
N ASN A 289 -10.26 16.66 -11.59
CA ASN A 289 -10.39 17.94 -10.94
C ASN A 289 -9.04 18.36 -10.29
N SER A 290 -8.22 19.07 -11.07
CA SER A 290 -6.93 19.60 -10.62
C SER A 290 -7.08 20.63 -9.51
N THR A 291 -8.14 21.44 -9.55
CA THR A 291 -8.44 22.43 -8.49
C THR A 291 -8.63 21.75 -7.14
N LEU A 292 -9.36 20.63 -7.10
CA LEU A 292 -9.56 19.85 -5.87
C LEU A 292 -8.23 19.23 -5.38
N MET A 293 -7.38 18.78 -6.29
CA MET A 293 -6.07 18.22 -5.93
C MET A 293 -5.14 19.29 -5.34
N ASN A 294 -5.05 20.45 -5.97
CA ASN A 294 -4.29 21.60 -5.43
C ASN A 294 -4.87 21.99 -4.05
N TYR A 295 -6.18 22.03 -3.95
CA TYR A 295 -6.85 22.32 -2.71
C TYR A 295 -6.49 21.33 -1.57
N ILE A 296 -6.36 20.03 -1.88
CA ILE A 296 -5.91 19.01 -0.90
C ILE A 296 -4.49 19.33 -0.42
N LEU A 297 -3.59 19.70 -1.32
CA LEU A 297 -2.22 20.07 -0.97
C LEU A 297 -2.21 21.31 -0.05
N ASP A 298 -2.94 22.35 -0.39
CA ASP A 298 -3.08 23.58 0.42
C ASP A 298 -3.71 23.28 1.79
N TYR A 299 -4.78 22.46 1.79
CA TYR A 299 -5.49 22.09 3.03
C TYR A 299 -4.64 21.25 3.98
N THR A 300 -3.70 20.49 3.45
CA THR A 300 -2.79 19.65 4.24
C THR A 300 -1.45 20.33 4.53
N ASP A 301 -1.34 21.64 4.26
CA ASP A 301 -0.11 22.42 4.43
C ASP A 301 1.11 21.73 3.77
N PHE A 302 0.95 21.38 2.46
CA PHE A 302 2.03 20.78 1.69
C PHE A 302 3.00 21.85 1.23
N ASP A 303 4.30 21.64 1.46
CA ASP A 303 5.38 22.44 0.88
C ASP A 303 6.30 21.51 0.07
N GLU A 304 6.54 21.84 -1.19
CA GLU A 304 7.44 21.09 -2.07
C GLU A 304 8.88 21.04 -1.54
N ARG A 305 9.31 22.07 -0.82
CA ARG A 305 10.64 22.13 -0.19
C ARG A 305 10.83 21.07 0.88
N ASP A 306 9.73 20.58 1.46
CA ASP A 306 9.73 19.54 2.49
C ASP A 306 9.70 18.11 1.91
N LEU A 307 9.71 17.93 0.58
CA LEU A 307 9.69 16.60 -0.05
C LEU A 307 10.74 15.64 0.51
N PRO A 308 12.02 16.03 0.70
CA PRO A 308 13.00 15.11 1.30
C PRO A 308 12.61 14.66 2.71
N ILE A 309 12.02 15.55 3.51
CA ILE A 309 11.55 15.25 4.86
C ILE A 309 10.38 14.27 4.80
N TYR A 310 9.43 14.48 3.87
CA TYR A 310 8.30 13.56 3.66
C TYR A 310 8.78 12.17 3.25
N TYR A 311 9.76 12.07 2.37
CA TYR A 311 10.31 10.78 1.92
C TYR A 311 10.98 10.02 3.06
N ILE A 312 11.79 10.69 3.89
CA ILE A 312 12.43 10.08 5.05
C ILE A 312 11.37 9.63 6.07
N ALA A 313 10.37 10.47 6.34
CA ALA A 313 9.29 10.15 7.25
C ALA A 313 8.46 8.95 6.75
N LEU A 314 8.16 8.88 5.46
CA LEU A 314 7.48 7.75 4.84
C LEU A 314 8.30 6.46 4.98
N ASN A 315 9.60 6.51 4.72
CA ASN A 315 10.47 5.36 4.86
C ASN A 315 10.47 4.82 6.30
N TYR A 316 10.69 5.71 7.26
CA TYR A 316 10.71 5.34 8.68
C TYR A 316 9.38 4.70 9.12
N LEU A 317 8.26 5.36 8.83
CA LEU A 317 6.92 4.88 9.21
C LEU A 317 6.56 3.58 8.50
N PHE A 318 6.98 3.40 7.24
CA PHE A 318 6.73 2.17 6.49
C PHE A 318 7.57 1.02 7.00
N ALA A 319 8.88 1.22 7.23
CA ALA A 319 9.76 0.20 7.78
C ALA A 319 9.28 -0.26 9.16
N ASP A 320 8.96 0.67 10.06
CA ASP A 320 8.41 0.35 11.38
C ASP A 320 7.07 -0.41 11.29
N LYS A 321 6.18 -0.01 10.39
CA LYS A 321 4.94 -0.75 10.12
C LYS A 321 5.22 -2.18 9.64
N MET A 322 6.24 -2.38 8.78
CA MET A 322 6.60 -3.71 8.30
C MET A 322 7.14 -4.59 9.43
N LEU A 323 8.00 -4.05 10.29
CA LEU A 323 8.51 -4.74 11.46
C LEU A 323 7.38 -5.12 12.44
N LYS A 324 6.48 -4.18 12.75
CA LYS A 324 5.30 -4.45 13.59
C LYS A 324 4.40 -5.54 12.99
N ASN A 325 4.19 -5.52 11.67
CA ASN A 325 3.41 -6.54 10.97
C ASN A 325 4.09 -7.92 11.02
N ALA A 326 5.40 -7.99 10.82
CA ALA A 326 6.18 -9.22 10.91
C ALA A 326 6.09 -9.81 12.33
N LYS A 327 6.31 -8.99 13.36
CA LYS A 327 6.15 -9.38 14.76
C LYS A 327 4.75 -9.89 15.06
N ASN A 328 3.72 -9.20 14.61
CA ASN A 328 2.32 -9.61 14.80
C ASN A 328 1.99 -10.94 14.10
N LYS A 329 2.51 -11.15 12.89
CA LYS A 329 2.35 -12.43 12.16
C LYS A 329 3.06 -13.57 12.89
N LYS A 330 4.26 -13.30 13.41
CA LYS A 330 5.04 -14.25 14.20
C LYS A 330 4.29 -14.70 15.48
N GLU A 331 3.86 -13.74 16.29
CA GLU A 331 3.11 -14.01 17.51
C GLU A 331 1.80 -14.78 17.23
N LYS A 332 1.10 -14.44 16.15
CA LYS A 332 -0.09 -15.17 15.73
C LYS A 332 0.22 -16.63 15.36
N ARG A 333 1.32 -16.87 14.66
CA ARG A 333 1.75 -18.23 14.26
C ARG A 333 2.15 -19.04 15.48
N LEU A 334 2.94 -18.44 16.39
CA LEU A 334 3.32 -19.07 17.65
C LEU A 334 2.09 -19.47 18.48
N LEU A 335 1.12 -18.57 18.62
CA LEU A 335 -0.14 -18.90 19.29
C LEU A 335 -0.88 -20.05 18.62
N GLN A 336 -0.94 -20.08 17.28
CA GLN A 336 -1.56 -21.21 16.55
C GLN A 336 -0.83 -22.52 16.82
N LYS A 337 0.50 -22.51 16.82
CA LYS A 337 1.31 -23.71 17.14
C LYS A 337 1.06 -24.17 18.57
N ILE A 338 1.05 -23.24 19.53
CA ILE A 338 0.74 -23.51 20.94
C ILE A 338 -0.66 -24.16 21.07
N LYS A 339 -1.67 -23.58 20.43
CA LYS A 339 -3.05 -24.14 20.45
C LYS A 339 -3.15 -25.52 19.83
N SER A 340 -2.27 -25.89 18.91
CA SER A 340 -2.22 -27.24 18.30
C SER A 340 -1.24 -28.19 18.97
N SER A 341 -0.55 -27.79 20.02
CA SER A 341 0.42 -28.60 20.75
C SER A 341 -0.30 -29.43 21.84
N GLY A 342 -0.23 -30.75 21.75
CA GLY A 342 -0.85 -31.64 22.75
C GLY A 342 -0.32 -31.41 24.18
N ASN A 343 0.95 -31.03 24.32
CA ASN A 343 1.54 -30.73 25.63
C ASN A 343 0.93 -29.50 26.27
N VAL A 344 0.66 -28.45 25.47
CA VAL A 344 0.04 -27.23 25.98
C VAL A 344 -1.45 -27.45 26.21
N GLU A 345 -2.13 -28.23 25.38
CA GLU A 345 -3.54 -28.58 25.57
C GLU A 345 -3.77 -29.29 26.90
N GLN A 346 -2.89 -30.22 27.26
CA GLN A 346 -2.96 -30.89 28.54
C GLN A 346 -2.77 -29.92 29.71
N TYR A 347 -1.75 -29.06 29.66
CA TYR A 347 -1.52 -28.02 30.64
C TYR A 347 -2.72 -27.07 30.83
N LEU A 348 -3.34 -26.64 29.74
CA LEU A 348 -4.52 -25.78 29.78
C LEU A 348 -5.71 -26.45 30.45
N LYS A 349 -5.95 -27.72 30.14
CA LYS A 349 -7.01 -28.53 30.77
C LYS A 349 -6.79 -28.68 32.27
N GLU A 350 -5.56 -29.00 32.69
CA GLU A 350 -5.19 -29.18 34.10
C GLU A 350 -5.36 -27.89 34.91
N ASN A 351 -5.17 -26.76 34.27
CA ASN A 351 -5.27 -25.42 34.93
C ASN A 351 -6.63 -24.74 34.66
N HIS A 352 -7.59 -25.41 34.06
CA HIS A 352 -8.93 -24.89 33.76
C HIS A 352 -8.91 -23.64 32.88
N ILE A 353 -7.93 -23.52 32.00
CA ILE A 353 -7.77 -22.39 31.06
C ILE A 353 -8.46 -22.75 29.75
N ASP A 354 -9.41 -21.91 29.34
CA ASP A 354 -10.08 -22.06 28.04
C ASP A 354 -9.17 -21.63 26.90
N ILE A 355 -8.86 -22.55 25.99
CA ILE A 355 -8.01 -22.32 24.82
C ILE A 355 -8.57 -21.23 23.88
N GLU A 356 -9.91 -21.06 23.85
CA GLU A 356 -10.54 -20.05 23.00
C GLU A 356 -10.28 -18.61 23.49
N ASN A 357 -10.11 -18.45 24.80
CA ASN A 357 -9.80 -17.15 25.41
C ASN A 357 -8.36 -16.72 25.21
N LEU A 358 -7.48 -17.60 24.72
CA LEU A 358 -6.10 -17.23 24.41
C LEU A 358 -6.02 -16.40 23.14
N THR A 359 -5.51 -15.18 23.28
CA THR A 359 -5.26 -14.24 22.20
C THR A 359 -3.76 -13.99 22.04
N ARG A 360 -3.36 -13.39 20.92
CA ARG A 360 -1.98 -12.96 20.67
C ARG A 360 -1.42 -12.06 21.79
N ASN A 361 -2.27 -11.27 22.42
CA ASN A 361 -1.84 -10.28 23.40
C ASN A 361 -1.74 -10.83 24.82
N ASN A 362 -2.41 -11.96 25.13
CA ASN A 362 -2.52 -12.48 26.50
C ASN A 362 -2.01 -13.92 26.72
N PHE A 363 -1.68 -14.66 25.64
CA PHE A 363 -1.31 -16.08 25.83
C PHE A 363 -0.08 -16.29 26.72
N ARG A 364 0.84 -15.32 26.74
CA ARG A 364 2.05 -15.35 27.60
C ARG A 364 1.75 -15.15 29.08
N ASP A 365 0.58 -14.63 29.41
CA ASP A 365 0.13 -14.43 30.79
C ASP A 365 -0.42 -15.75 31.38
N PHE A 366 -0.89 -16.66 30.51
CA PHE A 366 -1.52 -17.92 30.90
C PHE A 366 -0.65 -19.14 30.68
N ILE A 367 0.32 -19.09 29.77
CA ILE A 367 1.16 -20.23 29.40
C ILE A 367 2.58 -19.97 29.91
N PRO A 368 3.16 -20.92 30.71
CA PRO A 368 4.52 -20.78 31.21
C PRO A 368 5.53 -20.60 30.08
N SER A 369 6.54 -19.77 30.32
CA SER A 369 7.56 -19.40 29.33
C SER A 369 8.28 -20.63 28.74
N GLU A 370 8.47 -21.67 29.52
CA GLU A 370 9.10 -22.94 29.08
C GLU A 370 8.36 -23.64 27.96
N TYR A 371 7.01 -23.62 27.96
CA TYR A 371 6.19 -24.17 26.89
C TYR A 371 6.29 -23.27 25.64
N VAL A 372 6.23 -21.95 25.84
CA VAL A 372 6.37 -20.97 24.75
C VAL A 372 7.72 -21.12 24.06
N GLU A 373 8.81 -21.20 24.82
CA GLU A 373 10.16 -21.33 24.26
C GLU A 373 10.39 -22.70 23.60
N ARG A 374 9.78 -23.75 24.09
CA ARG A 374 9.84 -25.06 23.43
C ARG A 374 9.17 -25.03 22.05
N GLU A 375 7.96 -24.50 21.97
CA GLU A 375 7.24 -24.40 20.69
C GLU A 375 7.95 -23.44 19.71
N LYS A 376 8.56 -22.37 20.22
CA LYS A 376 9.39 -21.47 19.43
C LYS A 376 10.62 -22.20 18.86
N LYS A 377 11.36 -22.96 19.68
CA LYS A 377 12.50 -23.76 19.22
C LYS A 377 12.12 -24.80 18.17
N GLU A 378 10.97 -25.45 18.33
CA GLU A 378 10.47 -26.40 17.32
C GLU A 378 10.15 -25.70 16.01
N MET A 379 9.54 -24.53 16.05
CA MET A 379 9.27 -23.71 14.85
C MET A 379 10.55 -23.25 14.15
N LEU A 380 11.59 -22.86 14.92
CA LEU A 380 12.90 -22.51 14.36
C LEU A 380 13.56 -23.70 13.66
N LYS A 381 13.58 -24.87 14.31
CA LYS A 381 14.09 -26.12 13.70
C LYS A 381 13.40 -26.46 12.38
N ILE A 382 12.07 -26.33 12.33
CA ILE A 382 11.30 -26.53 11.10
C ILE A 382 11.71 -25.50 10.02
N THR A 383 12.01 -24.26 10.42
CA THR A 383 12.46 -23.21 9.51
C THR A 383 13.84 -23.54 8.92
N GLU A 384 14.79 -23.96 9.76
CA GLU A 384 16.12 -24.38 9.34
C GLU A 384 16.09 -25.59 8.37
N GLU A 385 15.27 -26.61 8.69
CA GLU A 385 15.08 -27.76 7.81
C GLU A 385 14.48 -27.39 6.45
N LYS A 386 13.56 -26.43 6.41
CA LYS A 386 12.98 -25.93 5.14
C LYS A 386 13.99 -25.10 4.36
N ASN A 387 14.73 -24.23 5.04
CA ASN A 387 15.74 -23.41 4.42
C ASN A 387 16.83 -24.29 3.76
N SER A 388 17.31 -25.31 4.46
CA SER A 388 18.30 -26.27 3.91
C SER A 388 17.79 -27.04 2.68
N LYS A 389 16.48 -27.26 2.58
CA LYS A 389 15.84 -27.92 1.43
C LYS A 389 15.31 -26.94 0.38
N LYS A 390 15.50 -25.64 0.55
CA LYS A 390 14.87 -24.60 -0.26
C LYS A 390 13.34 -24.82 -0.44
N ASP A 391 12.69 -25.35 0.60
CA ASP A 391 11.23 -25.64 0.59
C ASP A 391 10.42 -24.46 1.12
N PHE A 392 10.00 -23.59 0.23
CA PHE A 392 9.14 -22.44 0.54
C PHE A 392 7.64 -22.77 0.60
N THR A 393 7.26 -24.04 0.43
CA THR A 393 5.85 -24.41 0.20
C THR A 393 4.94 -24.32 1.44
N LYS A 394 5.52 -24.27 2.64
CA LYS A 394 4.79 -24.17 3.92
C LYS A 394 5.15 -22.92 4.72
N LEU A 395 5.25 -21.78 4.05
CA LEU A 395 5.65 -20.51 4.66
C LEU A 395 4.79 -20.08 5.85
N SER A 396 3.52 -20.53 5.90
CA SER A 396 2.60 -20.16 7.01
C SER A 396 3.03 -20.68 8.39
N GLN A 397 3.94 -21.65 8.44
CA GLN A 397 4.42 -22.26 9.68
C GLN A 397 5.84 -21.84 10.10
N THR A 398 6.44 -20.92 9.34
CA THR A 398 7.82 -20.50 9.57
C THR A 398 7.91 -19.45 10.67
N TYR A 399 8.78 -19.68 11.64
CA TYR A 399 9.14 -18.71 12.67
C TYR A 399 10.44 -18.01 12.26
N ILE A 400 10.46 -16.67 12.35
CA ILE A 400 11.61 -15.84 11.96
C ILE A 400 11.98 -15.02 13.19
N GLU A 401 13.26 -14.89 13.50
CA GLU A 401 13.76 -14.09 14.59
C GLU A 401 13.52 -12.58 14.34
N ASP A 402 13.31 -11.79 15.39
CA ASP A 402 13.10 -10.35 15.27
C ASP A 402 14.34 -9.66 14.71
N GLU A 403 15.53 -10.07 15.17
CA GLU A 403 16.82 -9.57 14.70
C GLU A 403 17.02 -9.80 13.20
N GLU A 404 16.67 -10.98 12.69
CA GLU A 404 16.74 -11.29 11.27
C GLU A 404 15.78 -10.40 10.45
N THR A 405 14.58 -10.14 10.97
CA THR A 405 13.61 -9.26 10.34
C THR A 405 14.11 -7.81 10.28
N GLU A 406 14.79 -7.33 11.33
CA GLU A 406 15.42 -6.00 11.34
C GLU A 406 16.54 -5.90 10.32
N LYS A 407 17.44 -6.88 10.24
CA LYS A 407 18.51 -6.95 9.23
C LYS A 407 17.96 -6.92 7.80
N ILE A 408 16.88 -7.65 7.53
CA ILE A 408 16.22 -7.62 6.23
C ILE A 408 15.65 -6.23 5.95
N SER A 409 15.02 -5.59 6.94
CA SER A 409 14.50 -4.23 6.81
C SER A 409 15.61 -3.22 6.51
N ASP A 410 16.74 -3.33 7.19
CA ASP A 410 17.92 -2.48 6.97
C ASP A 410 18.49 -2.64 5.57
N LEU A 411 18.51 -3.87 5.06
CA LEU A 411 19.03 -4.18 3.74
C LEU A 411 18.14 -3.64 2.61
N ILE A 412 16.82 -3.81 2.69
CA ILE A 412 15.93 -3.59 1.54
C ILE A 412 14.87 -2.49 1.69
N LEU A 413 14.69 -1.93 2.90
CA LEU A 413 13.73 -0.85 3.12
C LEU A 413 14.39 0.44 3.57
N ARG A 414 15.17 0.41 4.66
CA ARG A 414 15.65 1.61 5.34
C ARG A 414 16.62 2.41 4.49
N VAL A 415 16.51 3.72 4.63
CA VAL A 415 17.40 4.70 4.01
C VAL A 415 18.01 5.60 5.07
N GLU A 416 19.15 6.21 4.72
CA GLU A 416 19.80 7.28 5.49
C GLU A 416 20.07 8.48 4.58
N VAL A 417 20.38 9.60 5.20
CA VAL A 417 20.82 10.80 4.49
C VAL A 417 22.32 10.90 4.62
N ASN A 418 23.03 10.79 3.51
CA ASN A 418 24.49 10.90 3.51
C ASN A 418 24.96 12.35 3.75
N GLU A 419 26.27 12.54 3.93
CA GLU A 419 26.90 13.85 4.15
C GLU A 419 26.60 14.88 3.05
N ARG A 420 26.20 14.45 1.86
CA ARG A 420 25.83 15.31 0.71
C ARG A 420 24.32 15.58 0.65
N GLY A 421 23.56 15.21 1.66
CA GLY A 421 22.11 15.36 1.71
C GLY A 421 21.34 14.44 0.77
N ARG A 422 21.95 13.37 0.25
CA ARG A 422 21.29 12.39 -0.61
C ARG A 422 20.71 11.24 0.21
N ILE A 423 19.53 10.78 -0.19
CA ILE A 423 18.87 9.62 0.41
C ILE A 423 19.47 8.36 -0.22
N GLU A 424 20.08 7.51 0.59
CA GLU A 424 20.75 6.26 0.17
C GLU A 424 20.26 5.08 1.02
N PRO A 425 20.38 3.82 0.54
CA PRO A 425 20.13 2.64 1.38
C PRO A 425 21.00 2.64 2.63
N LEU A 426 20.44 2.26 3.78
CA LEU A 426 21.18 2.14 5.03
C LEU A 426 22.36 1.17 4.91
N ILE A 427 22.20 0.07 4.16
CA ILE A 427 23.25 -0.88 3.81
C ILE A 427 23.44 -0.87 2.30
N PRO A 428 24.39 -0.09 1.76
CA PRO A 428 24.65 -0.08 0.31
C PRO A 428 25.24 -1.40 -0.16
N LEU A 429 24.69 -2.01 -1.20
CA LEU A 429 25.16 -3.31 -1.73
C LEU A 429 26.63 -3.26 -2.25
N PHE A 430 27.10 -2.09 -2.71
CA PHE A 430 28.50 -1.95 -3.15
C PHE A 430 29.51 -2.03 -2.00
N ASN A 431 29.12 -1.74 -0.76
CA ASN A 431 29.96 -1.90 0.42
C ASN A 431 30.15 -3.38 0.81
N LEU A 432 29.34 -4.28 0.23
CA LEU A 432 29.41 -5.72 0.45
C LEU A 432 30.35 -6.43 -0.57
N GLY A 433 31.23 -5.69 -1.23
CA GLY A 433 32.24 -6.24 -2.15
C GLY A 433 31.68 -6.64 -3.52
N ILE A 434 30.50 -6.21 -3.88
CA ILE A 434 29.93 -6.43 -5.20
C ILE A 434 30.60 -5.45 -6.17
N ASP A 435 31.52 -5.96 -6.99
CA ASP A 435 32.12 -5.18 -8.07
C ASP A 435 31.05 -4.81 -9.11
N ASN A 436 30.67 -3.52 -9.12
CA ASN A 436 29.73 -2.97 -10.10
C ASN A 436 30.35 -2.81 -11.50
N SER A 437 31.57 -3.30 -11.72
CA SER A 437 32.29 -3.18 -13.01
C SER A 437 31.73 -4.05 -14.14
N LYS A 438 30.85 -5.01 -13.83
CA LYS A 438 29.97 -5.59 -14.85
C LYS A 438 28.76 -4.72 -14.96
N GLU A 439 28.79 -3.75 -15.85
CA GLU A 439 27.61 -3.11 -16.39
C GLU A 439 26.59 -4.19 -16.76
N TYR A 440 25.64 -4.44 -15.86
CA TYR A 440 24.36 -4.91 -16.34
C TYR A 440 23.88 -3.79 -17.25
N GLU A 441 23.80 -4.07 -18.55
CA GLU A 441 23.07 -3.23 -19.47
C GLU A 441 21.83 -2.77 -18.72
N ARG A 442 21.83 -1.51 -18.34
CA ARG A 442 20.61 -0.85 -17.94
C ARG A 442 19.67 -1.13 -19.09
N ILE A 443 18.72 -2.02 -18.85
CA ILE A 443 17.48 -1.95 -19.58
C ILE A 443 16.93 -0.60 -19.12
N ASP A 444 17.36 0.43 -19.80
CA ASP A 444 16.98 1.81 -19.59
C ASP A 444 15.53 1.90 -20.08
N ILE A 445 14.63 1.51 -19.17
CA ILE A 445 13.20 1.45 -19.40
C ILE A 445 12.63 2.88 -19.41
N SER A 446 13.46 3.91 -19.16
CA SER A 446 12.95 5.23 -18.78
C SER A 446 12.83 6.25 -19.90
N GLU A 447 13.55 6.19 -20.99
CA GLU A 447 13.50 7.28 -21.97
C GLU A 447 12.99 6.90 -23.37
N GLU A 448 13.23 5.71 -23.88
CA GLU A 448 12.74 5.36 -25.22
C GLU A 448 11.24 5.00 -25.31
N LEU A 449 10.58 4.67 -24.20
CA LEU A 449 9.17 4.29 -24.18
C LEU A 449 8.21 5.47 -23.96
N LEU A 450 8.71 6.63 -23.56
CA LEU A 450 7.91 7.86 -23.45
C LEU A 450 7.81 8.62 -24.77
N LEU A 451 8.72 8.38 -25.70
CA LEU A 451 8.78 9.10 -26.99
C LEU A 451 8.08 8.40 -28.14
N ASN A 452 7.75 7.11 -28.06
CA ASN A 452 7.13 6.36 -29.17
C ASN A 452 5.65 6.03 -28.98
N GLY A 453 4.96 6.65 -28.03
CA GLY A 453 3.51 6.53 -27.83
C GLY A 453 2.64 7.40 -28.74
N GLY A 454 3.22 8.15 -29.65
CA GLY A 454 2.51 9.04 -30.54
C GLY A 454 2.88 8.83 -31.99
N ASN A 455 2.30 7.86 -32.63
CA ASN A 455 1.89 7.89 -34.03
C ASN A 455 1.54 6.46 -34.50
N ARG A 456 0.29 6.11 -34.42
CA ARG A 456 -0.35 5.19 -35.35
C ARG A 456 -1.60 5.87 -35.85
N ASN A 457 -1.42 6.77 -36.80
CA ASN A 457 -2.36 7.00 -37.89
C ASN A 457 -1.69 6.34 -39.10
N GLU A 458 -2.24 5.23 -39.46
CA GLU A 458 -2.58 4.72 -40.80
C GLU A 458 -2.87 3.23 -40.66
#